data_b8e8c3991e54ac6b2888b37cc6e0026b
#
_entry.id   b8e8c3991e54ac6b2888b37cc6e0026b
#
_cell.length_a   1.000
_cell.length_b   1.000
_cell.length_c   1.000
_cell.angle_alpha   90.00
_cell.angle_beta   90.00
_cell.angle_gamma   90.00
#
_symmetry.space_group_name_H-M   'P 1'
#
loop_
_entity.id
_entity.type
_entity.pdbx_description
1 polymer ?
#
loop_
_entity_poly.entity_id
_entity_poly.type
_entity_poly.pdbx_seq_one_letter_code
_entity_poly.pdbx_strand_id
1 'polypeptide(L)'
;MDKKSQFRSACIILALWVSDSLILANVSSETQLEKQWHQWRGPHATGVAPHSSPPTEWGPDKNIRWKTEIPGLGHATPIIWGETIFVTTAIKAGKKISSEALTARENQLPEWRRNSGSPVTHVTKFVTMAINRHNGQVIWQKTAKEALPHEGTYKDASWASPSAITDGQFLFAYFGSFGLYCYDFTGQLQWETDFGDMDVFLDFGEGSSPALHD
;
A
#
# COMPACT_ATOMS: atom_id res chain seq x y z
N MET A 1 40.61 45.92 21.56
CA MET A 1 39.43 45.05 21.30
C MET A 1 39.90 43.89 20.43
N ASP A 2 39.90 42.73 20.99
CA ASP A 2 40.55 41.53 20.45
C ASP A 2 39.71 40.92 19.31
N LYS A 3 40.31 40.77 18.13
CA LYS A 3 39.68 40.16 16.95
C LYS A 3 39.16 38.72 17.20
N LYS A 4 39.65 38.04 18.22
CA LYS A 4 39.19 36.67 18.61
C LYS A 4 37.82 36.67 19.28
N SER A 5 37.39 37.76 19.89
CA SER A 5 36.08 37.87 20.54
C SER A 5 34.93 38.01 19.53
N GLN A 6 35.17 38.66 18.38
CA GLN A 6 34.12 38.82 17.36
C GLN A 6 33.83 37.54 16.56
N PHE A 7 34.86 36.68 16.39
CA PHE A 7 34.67 35.40 15.67
C PHE A 7 33.85 34.34 16.46
N ARG A 8 33.94 34.38 17.79
CA ARG A 8 33.16 33.45 18.66
C ARG A 8 31.68 33.82 18.70
N SER A 9 31.35 35.10 18.68
CA SER A 9 29.94 35.52 18.66
C SER A 9 29.23 35.21 17.34
N ALA A 10 29.92 35.33 16.20
CA ALA A 10 29.36 35.01 14.89
C ALA A 10 29.03 33.50 14.72
N CYS A 11 29.90 32.62 15.22
CA CYS A 11 29.66 31.18 15.15
C CYS A 11 28.49 30.72 16.04
N ILE A 12 28.26 31.31 17.19
CA ILE A 12 27.16 30.96 18.10
C ILE A 12 25.81 31.38 17.49
N ILE A 13 25.75 32.55 16.85
CA ILE A 13 24.52 33.03 16.20
C ILE A 13 24.17 32.16 14.99
N LEU A 14 25.15 31.71 14.20
CA LEU A 14 24.87 30.82 13.04
C LEU A 14 24.38 29.43 13.46
N ALA A 15 24.92 28.88 14.57
CA ALA A 15 24.49 27.56 15.09
C ALA A 15 23.06 27.59 15.65
N LEU A 16 22.62 28.69 16.24
CA LEU A 16 21.25 28.84 16.75
C LEU A 16 20.21 28.92 15.60
N TRP A 17 20.54 29.59 14.49
CA TRP A 17 19.65 29.72 13.34
C TRP A 17 19.48 28.41 12.59
N VAL A 18 20.50 27.54 12.53
CA VAL A 18 20.42 26.24 11.89
C VAL A 18 19.56 25.25 12.71
N SER A 19 19.67 25.30 14.04
CA SER A 19 18.86 24.43 14.93
C SER A 19 17.37 24.79 14.90
N ASP A 20 17.01 26.07 14.88
CA ASP A 20 15.61 26.49 14.81
C ASP A 20 14.96 26.12 13.46
N SER A 21 15.71 26.19 12.35
CA SER A 21 15.22 25.82 11.03
C SER A 21 14.95 24.31 10.91
N LEU A 22 15.76 23.47 11.53
CA LEU A 22 15.59 22.02 11.57
C LEU A 22 14.40 21.61 12.46
N ILE A 23 14.21 22.28 13.59
CA ILE A 23 13.07 22.02 14.48
C ILE A 23 11.75 22.42 13.81
N LEU A 24 11.70 23.57 13.15
CA LEU A 24 10.51 24.03 12.42
C LEU A 24 10.19 23.13 11.22
N ALA A 25 11.17 22.59 10.52
CA ALA A 25 10.97 21.65 9.41
C ALA A 25 10.38 20.32 9.90
N ASN A 26 10.86 19.78 11.01
CA ASN A 26 10.32 18.54 11.60
C ASN A 26 8.88 18.70 12.09
N VAL A 27 8.57 19.79 12.80
CA VAL A 27 7.21 20.07 13.27
C VAL A 27 6.24 20.24 12.09
N SER A 28 6.66 20.83 10.98
CA SER A 28 5.82 20.97 9.79
C SER A 28 5.57 19.64 9.07
N SER A 29 6.54 18.73 9.07
CA SER A 29 6.39 17.40 8.44
C SER A 29 5.49 16.47 9.26
N GLU A 30 5.61 16.43 10.58
CA GLU A 30 4.71 15.68 11.45
C GLU A 30 3.25 16.11 11.30
N THR A 31 2.98 17.41 11.31
CA THR A 31 1.62 17.95 11.13
C THR A 31 1.04 17.62 9.75
N GLN A 32 1.88 17.45 8.74
CA GLN A 32 1.43 17.07 7.40
C GLN A 32 1.07 15.58 7.34
N LEU A 33 1.88 14.70 7.91
CA LEU A 33 1.61 13.26 8.02
C LEU A 33 0.31 12.97 8.79
N GLU A 34 0.08 13.65 9.91
CA GLU A 34 -1.12 13.48 10.74
C GLU A 34 -2.44 13.74 10.00
N LYS A 35 -2.40 14.54 8.93
CA LYS A 35 -3.57 14.86 8.10
C LYS A 35 -3.79 13.86 6.95
N GLN A 36 -2.87 12.91 6.76
CA GLN A 36 -2.91 11.94 5.68
C GLN A 36 -3.27 10.55 6.20
N TRP A 37 -3.98 9.78 5.41
CA TRP A 37 -4.21 8.35 5.67
C TRP A 37 -3.18 7.52 4.90
N HIS A 38 -1.90 7.73 5.22
CA HIS A 38 -0.75 7.30 4.41
C HIS A 38 -0.34 5.84 4.58
N GLN A 39 -0.94 5.13 5.55
CA GLN A 39 -0.65 3.73 5.85
C GLN A 39 -1.87 3.00 6.39
N TRP A 40 -1.75 1.67 6.56
CA TRP A 40 -2.75 0.85 7.22
C TRP A 40 -3.04 1.40 8.63
N ARG A 41 -4.32 1.57 8.92
CA ARG A 41 -4.85 2.17 10.16
C ARG A 41 -4.48 3.65 10.39
N GLY A 42 -4.08 4.35 9.34
CA GLY A 42 -3.90 5.81 9.34
C GLY A 42 -2.63 6.32 10.01
N PRO A 43 -2.55 7.62 10.28
CA PRO A 43 -1.29 8.31 10.62
C PRO A 43 -0.58 7.73 11.85
N HIS A 44 -1.36 7.27 12.85
CA HIS A 44 -0.83 6.70 14.08
C HIS A 44 -1.01 5.18 14.18
N ALA A 45 -1.36 4.50 13.09
CA ALA A 45 -1.68 3.07 13.05
C ALA A 45 -2.77 2.64 14.09
N THR A 46 -3.60 3.57 14.54
CA THR A 46 -4.65 3.34 15.54
C THR A 46 -6.03 3.07 14.95
N GLY A 47 -6.23 3.35 13.66
CA GLY A 47 -7.53 3.31 12.99
C GLY A 47 -8.37 4.57 13.24
N VAL A 48 -7.81 5.60 13.84
CA VAL A 48 -8.47 6.86 14.14
C VAL A 48 -7.98 7.96 13.21
N ALA A 49 -8.91 8.73 12.65
CA ALA A 49 -8.62 9.93 11.87
C ALA A 49 -8.99 11.17 12.73
N PRO A 50 -8.05 11.72 13.51
CA PRO A 50 -8.36 12.71 14.56
C PRO A 50 -8.91 14.03 14.01
N HIS A 51 -8.63 14.33 12.75
CA HIS A 51 -9.06 15.59 12.12
C HIS A 51 -10.21 15.39 11.12
N SER A 52 -10.88 14.23 11.14
CA SER A 52 -11.96 13.93 10.22
C SER A 52 -13.34 14.12 10.90
N SER A 53 -14.32 14.50 10.08
CA SER A 53 -15.73 14.57 10.47
C SER A 53 -16.56 13.84 9.42
N PRO A 54 -16.52 12.49 9.38
CA PRO A 54 -17.27 11.74 8.40
C PRO A 54 -18.77 11.86 8.66
N PRO A 55 -19.61 11.74 7.62
CA PRO A 55 -21.05 11.65 7.81
C PRO A 55 -21.39 10.39 8.63
N THR A 56 -22.32 10.53 9.58
CA THR A 56 -22.82 9.41 10.40
C THR A 56 -23.88 8.58 9.68
N GLU A 57 -24.44 9.12 8.59
CA GLU A 57 -25.44 8.46 7.76
C GLU A 57 -25.01 8.53 6.30
N TRP A 58 -25.04 7.42 5.60
CA TRP A 58 -24.82 7.35 4.15
C TRP A 58 -25.67 6.25 3.53
N GLY A 59 -25.93 6.38 2.23
CA GLY A 59 -26.71 5.44 1.45
C GLY A 59 -26.53 5.70 -0.04
N PRO A 60 -27.16 4.91 -0.90
CA PRO A 60 -26.96 5.03 -2.36
C PRO A 60 -27.12 6.46 -2.89
N ASP A 61 -28.04 7.22 -2.31
CA ASP A 61 -28.40 8.59 -2.72
C ASP A 61 -28.11 9.63 -1.63
N LYS A 62 -27.36 9.25 -0.57
CA LYS A 62 -27.09 10.12 0.57
C LYS A 62 -25.61 10.07 0.96
N ASN A 63 -24.97 11.24 0.94
CA ASN A 63 -23.59 11.43 1.37
C ASN A 63 -22.56 10.57 0.61
N ILE A 64 -22.88 10.11 -0.61
CA ILE A 64 -21.96 9.51 -1.56
C ILE A 64 -21.59 10.54 -2.60
N ARG A 65 -20.30 10.90 -2.67
CA ARG A 65 -19.81 11.87 -3.66
C ARG A 65 -19.60 11.22 -5.03
N TRP A 66 -19.01 10.03 -5.04
CA TRP A 66 -18.74 9.25 -6.24
C TRP A 66 -18.56 7.78 -5.88
N LYS A 67 -18.59 6.92 -6.89
CA LYS A 67 -18.29 5.49 -6.80
C LYS A 67 -17.36 5.13 -7.95
N THR A 68 -16.33 4.33 -7.67
CA THR A 68 -15.41 3.81 -8.68
C THR A 68 -15.35 2.31 -8.56
N GLU A 69 -15.56 1.62 -9.66
CA GLU A 69 -15.39 0.17 -9.72
C GLU A 69 -13.89 -0.17 -9.72
N ILE A 70 -13.48 -1.02 -8.80
CA ILE A 70 -12.12 -1.57 -8.73
C ILE A 70 -12.16 -2.99 -9.26
N PRO A 71 -11.47 -3.30 -10.37
CA PRO A 71 -11.48 -4.64 -10.94
C PRO A 71 -10.74 -5.64 -10.02
N GLY A 72 -11.18 -6.89 -10.00
CA GLY A 72 -10.56 -7.96 -9.24
C GLY A 72 -10.97 -8.02 -7.77
N LEU A 73 -10.07 -8.53 -6.93
CA LEU A 73 -10.28 -8.67 -5.48
C LEU A 73 -9.11 -8.04 -4.73
N GLY A 74 -9.43 -7.23 -3.73
CA GLY A 74 -8.44 -6.62 -2.82
C GLY A 74 -9.08 -6.40 -1.46
N HIS A 75 -8.36 -6.75 -0.39
CA HIS A 75 -8.76 -6.50 1.00
C HIS A 75 -7.88 -5.43 1.66
N ALA A 76 -6.98 -4.85 0.87
CA ALA A 76 -6.15 -3.74 1.29
C ALA A 76 -7.00 -2.52 1.69
N THR A 77 -6.64 -1.86 2.77
CA THR A 77 -7.19 -0.54 3.10
C THR A 77 -6.65 0.47 2.08
N PRO A 78 -7.51 1.26 1.41
CA PRO A 78 -7.05 2.37 0.61
C PRO A 78 -6.25 3.35 1.47
N ILE A 79 -5.14 3.85 0.94
CA ILE A 79 -4.37 4.92 1.58
C ILE A 79 -4.56 6.23 0.81
N ILE A 80 -4.38 7.35 1.51
CA ILE A 80 -4.65 8.69 0.96
C ILE A 80 -3.47 9.59 1.24
N TRP A 81 -2.99 10.24 0.19
CA TRP A 81 -2.03 11.32 0.29
C TRP A 81 -2.44 12.50 -0.61
N GLY A 82 -2.68 13.65 -0.01
CA GLY A 82 -3.19 14.83 -0.72
C GLY A 82 -4.49 14.52 -1.46
N GLU A 83 -4.47 14.68 -2.75
CA GLU A 83 -5.62 14.50 -3.63
C GLU A 83 -5.71 13.10 -4.27
N THR A 84 -4.85 12.18 -3.85
CA THR A 84 -4.73 10.85 -4.44
C THR A 84 -5.07 9.76 -3.43
N ILE A 85 -5.89 8.81 -3.87
CA ILE A 85 -6.18 7.55 -3.17
C ILE A 85 -5.42 6.45 -3.89
N PHE A 86 -4.69 5.63 -3.15
CA PHE A 86 -4.01 4.46 -3.70
C PHE A 86 -4.67 3.18 -3.20
N VAL A 87 -4.88 2.23 -4.10
CA VAL A 87 -5.43 0.90 -3.82
C VAL A 87 -4.63 -0.17 -4.54
N THR A 88 -4.60 -1.36 -3.94
CA THR A 88 -4.06 -2.56 -4.56
C THR A 88 -5.16 -3.57 -4.84
N THR A 89 -5.05 -4.32 -5.92
CA THR A 89 -6.01 -5.34 -6.30
C THR A 89 -5.34 -6.49 -7.06
N ALA A 90 -5.95 -7.67 -7.02
CA ALA A 90 -5.52 -8.86 -7.73
C ALA A 90 -6.59 -9.25 -8.76
N ILE A 91 -6.24 -9.22 -10.03
CA ILE A 91 -7.16 -9.42 -11.15
C ILE A 91 -6.86 -10.74 -11.82
N LYS A 92 -7.83 -11.66 -11.88
CA LYS A 92 -7.70 -12.87 -12.67
C LYS A 92 -7.56 -12.53 -14.15
N ALA A 93 -6.51 -13.04 -14.79
CA ALA A 93 -6.17 -12.74 -16.18
C ALA A 93 -5.99 -14.01 -17.00
N GLY A 94 -6.09 -13.88 -18.32
CA GLY A 94 -5.86 -14.97 -19.24
C GLY A 94 -6.92 -16.08 -19.19
N LYS A 95 -6.56 -17.24 -19.73
CA LYS A 95 -7.42 -18.42 -19.73
C LYS A 95 -7.32 -19.15 -18.39
N LYS A 96 -8.41 -19.77 -17.99
CA LYS A 96 -8.41 -20.71 -16.87
C LYS A 96 -7.45 -21.86 -17.18
N ILE A 97 -6.64 -22.26 -16.21
CA ILE A 97 -5.78 -23.44 -16.34
C ILE A 97 -6.65 -24.70 -16.46
N SER A 98 -6.16 -25.72 -17.14
CA SER A 98 -6.95 -26.94 -17.37
C SER A 98 -7.21 -27.71 -16.06
N SER A 99 -8.25 -28.55 -16.06
CA SER A 99 -8.57 -29.41 -14.93
C SER A 99 -7.42 -30.35 -14.57
N GLU A 100 -6.73 -30.85 -15.61
CA GLU A 100 -5.55 -31.71 -15.44
C GLU A 100 -4.41 -30.99 -14.75
N ALA A 101 -4.15 -29.73 -15.14
CA ALA A 101 -3.13 -28.90 -14.52
C ALA A 101 -3.48 -28.54 -13.07
N LEU A 102 -4.76 -28.27 -12.77
CA LEU A 102 -5.25 -28.05 -11.41
C LEU A 102 -5.02 -29.30 -10.55
N THR A 103 -5.44 -30.46 -11.02
CA THR A 103 -5.27 -31.74 -10.32
C THR A 103 -3.79 -32.06 -10.10
N ALA A 104 -2.94 -31.82 -11.10
CA ALA A 104 -1.50 -32.04 -10.97
C ALA A 104 -0.87 -31.13 -9.89
N ARG A 105 -1.31 -29.89 -9.80
CA ARG A 105 -0.86 -28.96 -8.73
C ARG A 105 -1.33 -29.41 -7.34
N GLU A 106 -2.60 -29.76 -7.20
CA GLU A 106 -3.15 -30.23 -5.93
C GLU A 106 -2.45 -31.52 -5.45
N ASN A 107 -2.10 -32.42 -6.34
CA ASN A 107 -1.37 -33.64 -6.00
C ASN A 107 0.07 -33.37 -5.51
N GLN A 108 0.65 -32.20 -5.82
CA GLN A 108 1.95 -31.79 -5.30
C GLN A 108 1.86 -31.22 -3.88
N LEU A 109 0.66 -30.80 -3.45
CA LEU A 109 0.47 -30.31 -2.10
C LEU A 109 0.44 -31.45 -1.08
N PRO A 110 0.91 -31.22 0.16
CA PRO A 110 0.70 -32.15 1.27
C PRO A 110 -0.79 -32.47 1.43
N GLU A 111 -1.11 -33.66 1.87
CA GLU A 111 -2.50 -34.12 1.99
C GLU A 111 -3.38 -33.19 2.84
N TRP A 112 -2.84 -32.68 3.94
CA TRP A 112 -3.54 -31.75 4.83
C TRP A 112 -3.85 -30.39 4.19
N ARG A 113 -3.19 -30.06 3.07
CA ARG A 113 -3.36 -28.81 2.32
C ARG A 113 -4.25 -28.94 1.11
N ARG A 114 -4.52 -30.17 0.67
CA ARG A 114 -5.38 -30.42 -0.48
C ARG A 114 -6.80 -30.00 -0.17
N ASN A 115 -7.44 -29.29 -1.10
CA ASN A 115 -8.77 -28.71 -0.94
C ASN A 115 -8.89 -27.66 0.18
N SER A 116 -7.78 -27.14 0.72
CA SER A 116 -7.80 -25.95 1.55
C SER A 116 -7.84 -24.70 0.66
N GLY A 117 -8.63 -23.71 1.04
CA GLY A 117 -8.72 -22.46 0.32
C GLY A 117 -9.35 -22.51 -1.08
N SER A 118 -9.22 -21.43 -1.81
CA SER A 118 -9.68 -21.29 -3.19
C SER A 118 -8.56 -21.72 -4.16
N PRO A 119 -8.84 -22.62 -5.12
CA PRO A 119 -7.81 -23.10 -6.03
C PRO A 119 -7.30 -21.99 -6.95
N VAL A 120 -6.01 -22.05 -7.29
CA VAL A 120 -5.37 -21.15 -8.25
C VAL A 120 -5.81 -21.58 -9.66
N THR A 121 -6.72 -20.84 -10.24
CA THR A 121 -7.33 -21.19 -11.52
C THR A 121 -6.88 -20.35 -12.69
N HIS A 122 -6.24 -19.21 -12.45
CA HIS A 122 -5.83 -18.24 -13.48
C HIS A 122 -4.49 -17.61 -13.11
N VAL A 123 -3.79 -17.16 -14.14
CA VAL A 123 -2.77 -16.13 -13.94
C VAL A 123 -3.42 -14.90 -13.31
N THR A 124 -2.72 -14.27 -12.40
CA THR A 124 -3.21 -13.11 -11.65
C THR A 124 -2.34 -11.91 -11.96
N LYS A 125 -2.97 -10.77 -12.26
CA LYS A 125 -2.32 -9.47 -12.33
C LYS A 125 -2.40 -8.81 -10.96
N PHE A 126 -1.25 -8.49 -10.41
CA PHE A 126 -1.10 -7.71 -9.20
C PHE A 126 -1.04 -6.24 -9.59
N VAL A 127 -2.03 -5.47 -9.17
CA VAL A 127 -2.27 -4.13 -9.73
C VAL A 127 -2.30 -3.09 -8.63
N THR A 128 -1.60 -1.99 -8.88
CA THR A 128 -1.66 -0.77 -8.07
C THR A 128 -2.38 0.31 -8.87
N MET A 129 -3.27 1.04 -8.21
CA MET A 129 -4.06 2.11 -8.83
C MET A 129 -3.95 3.39 -8.02
N ALA A 130 -3.93 4.52 -8.74
CA ALA A 130 -4.12 5.85 -8.16
C ALA A 130 -5.45 6.43 -8.66
N ILE A 131 -6.22 6.98 -7.74
CA ILE A 131 -7.56 7.48 -7.98
C ILE A 131 -7.66 8.91 -7.46
N ASN A 132 -8.27 9.78 -8.24
CA ASN A 132 -8.53 11.15 -7.82
C ASN A 132 -9.58 11.18 -6.70
N ARG A 133 -9.21 11.76 -5.56
CA ARG A 133 -10.03 11.81 -4.35
C ARG A 133 -11.33 12.61 -4.52
N HIS A 134 -11.34 13.59 -5.42
CA HIS A 134 -12.52 14.47 -5.59
C HIS A 134 -13.61 13.87 -6.44
N ASN A 135 -13.24 13.15 -7.51
CA ASN A 135 -14.18 12.69 -8.52
C ASN A 135 -14.15 11.17 -8.77
N GLY A 136 -13.25 10.42 -8.14
CA GLY A 136 -13.13 8.98 -8.29
C GLY A 136 -12.52 8.52 -9.63
N GLN A 137 -12.01 9.42 -10.46
CA GLN A 137 -11.38 9.03 -11.72
C GLN A 137 -10.05 8.33 -11.47
N VAL A 138 -9.80 7.24 -12.19
CA VAL A 138 -8.51 6.56 -12.18
C VAL A 138 -7.48 7.46 -12.86
N ILE A 139 -6.45 7.87 -12.12
CA ILE A 139 -5.33 8.68 -12.61
C ILE A 139 -4.38 7.78 -13.39
N TRP A 140 -4.00 6.65 -12.78
CA TRP A 140 -3.20 5.61 -13.40
C TRP A 140 -3.48 4.25 -12.77
N GLN A 141 -3.15 3.20 -13.54
CA GLN A 141 -3.19 1.82 -13.12
C GLN A 141 -1.93 1.12 -13.63
N LYS A 142 -1.22 0.41 -12.75
CA LYS A 142 0.02 -0.30 -13.08
C LYS A 142 -0.10 -1.77 -12.67
N THR A 143 0.21 -2.65 -13.60
CA THR A 143 0.44 -4.07 -13.29
C THR A 143 1.86 -4.19 -12.76
N ALA A 144 1.99 -4.49 -11.47
CA ALA A 144 3.25 -4.73 -10.80
C ALA A 144 3.86 -6.06 -11.24
N LYS A 145 3.06 -7.13 -11.20
CA LYS A 145 3.45 -8.48 -11.61
C LYS A 145 2.28 -9.20 -12.28
N GLU A 146 2.58 -10.10 -13.18
CA GLU A 146 1.63 -11.07 -13.72
C GLU A 146 2.21 -12.45 -13.52
N ALA A 147 1.57 -13.27 -12.69
CA ALA A 147 2.05 -14.60 -12.33
C ALA A 147 0.90 -15.54 -12.03
N LEU A 148 1.17 -16.84 -12.17
CA LEU A 148 0.29 -17.86 -11.62
C LEU A 148 0.65 -18.01 -10.13
N PRO A 149 -0.27 -17.69 -9.19
CA PRO A 149 0.03 -17.81 -7.77
C PRO A 149 0.53 -19.19 -7.39
N HIS A 150 1.54 -19.26 -6.51
CA HIS A 150 2.11 -20.53 -6.06
C HIS A 150 1.17 -21.28 -5.13
N GLU A 151 0.31 -20.58 -4.40
CA GLU A 151 -0.72 -21.16 -3.53
C GLU A 151 -2.07 -20.45 -3.68
N GLY A 152 -3.14 -21.08 -3.17
CA GLY A 152 -4.48 -20.52 -3.13
C GLY A 152 -4.62 -19.42 -2.07
N THR A 153 -5.86 -18.95 -1.90
CA THR A 153 -6.24 -18.06 -0.79
C THR A 153 -7.46 -18.64 -0.09
N TYR A 154 -7.67 -18.26 1.17
CA TYR A 154 -8.96 -18.53 1.81
C TYR A 154 -10.10 -17.90 0.99
N LYS A 155 -11.28 -18.49 1.02
CA LYS A 155 -12.43 -18.07 0.18
C LYS A 155 -12.79 -16.59 0.28
N ASP A 156 -12.58 -16.02 1.47
CA ASP A 156 -12.89 -14.62 1.77
C ASP A 156 -11.61 -13.74 1.81
N ALA A 157 -10.50 -14.22 1.25
CA ALA A 157 -9.22 -13.50 1.15
C ALA A 157 -8.85 -13.17 -0.30
N SER A 158 -7.76 -12.43 -0.49
CA SER A 158 -7.21 -12.12 -1.81
C SER A 158 -5.68 -12.07 -1.77
N TRP A 159 -5.04 -12.17 -2.93
CA TRP A 159 -3.60 -11.94 -3.06
C TRP A 159 -3.20 -10.45 -3.01
N ALA A 160 -4.16 -9.54 -2.75
CA ALA A 160 -3.94 -8.11 -2.54
C ALA A 160 -4.56 -7.68 -1.21
N SER A 161 -4.20 -8.37 -0.12
CA SER A 161 -4.61 -8.06 1.24
C SER A 161 -3.71 -7.03 1.94
N PRO A 162 -2.38 -7.00 1.71
CA PRO A 162 -1.52 -5.96 2.26
C PRO A 162 -1.91 -4.57 1.75
N SER A 163 -2.00 -3.61 2.67
CA SER A 163 -2.20 -2.20 2.32
C SER A 163 -0.88 -1.58 1.88
N ALA A 164 -0.94 -0.70 0.90
CA ALA A 164 0.21 0.11 0.52
C ALA A 164 0.55 1.12 1.62
N ILE A 165 1.73 1.74 1.52
CA ILE A 165 2.20 2.82 2.40
C ILE A 165 2.93 3.87 1.56
N THR A 166 2.94 5.12 2.02
CA THR A 166 3.69 6.21 1.37
C THR A 166 4.36 7.11 2.40
N ASP A 167 5.56 7.59 2.03
CA ASP A 167 6.29 8.63 2.76
C ASP A 167 5.96 10.05 2.28
N GLY A 168 5.05 10.17 1.29
CA GLY A 168 4.68 11.42 0.65
C GLY A 168 5.48 11.75 -0.61
N GLN A 169 6.51 10.99 -0.92
CA GLN A 169 7.31 11.08 -2.14
C GLN A 169 7.13 9.82 -3.00
N PHE A 170 7.17 8.66 -2.37
CA PHE A 170 7.05 7.37 -3.01
C PHE A 170 5.89 6.56 -2.45
N LEU A 171 5.34 5.70 -3.27
CA LEU A 171 4.33 4.72 -2.93
C LEU A 171 4.98 3.33 -2.90
N PHE A 172 4.80 2.61 -1.79
CA PHE A 172 5.27 1.24 -1.62
C PHE A 172 4.08 0.30 -1.62
N ALA A 173 3.93 -0.49 -2.68
CA ALA A 173 2.88 -1.47 -2.86
C ALA A 173 3.43 -2.88 -2.66
N TYR A 174 2.92 -3.59 -1.66
CA TYR A 174 3.36 -4.92 -1.29
C TYR A 174 2.31 -5.96 -1.63
N PHE A 175 2.74 -7.04 -2.26
CA PHE A 175 1.90 -8.17 -2.66
C PHE A 175 2.41 -9.51 -2.12
N GLY A 176 3.02 -9.48 -0.93
CA GLY A 176 3.57 -10.69 -0.31
C GLY A 176 4.65 -11.34 -1.15
N SER A 177 4.51 -12.64 -1.40
CA SER A 177 5.41 -13.43 -2.26
C SER A 177 5.54 -12.91 -3.69
N PHE A 178 4.64 -12.01 -4.12
CA PHE A 178 4.68 -11.42 -5.46
C PHE A 178 5.45 -10.10 -5.52
N GLY A 179 6.08 -9.70 -4.41
CA GLY A 179 7.06 -8.62 -4.34
C GLY A 179 6.57 -7.32 -3.72
N LEU A 180 7.54 -6.43 -3.54
CA LEU A 180 7.39 -5.04 -3.11
C LEU A 180 7.81 -4.12 -4.24
N TYR A 181 6.97 -3.14 -4.54
CA TYR A 181 7.13 -2.22 -5.66
C TYR A 181 7.12 -0.78 -5.16
N CYS A 182 8.12 -0.01 -5.56
CA CYS A 182 8.21 1.42 -5.27
C CYS A 182 7.86 2.21 -6.52
N TYR A 183 6.85 3.07 -6.42
CA TYR A 183 6.44 3.98 -7.49
C TYR A 183 6.59 5.43 -7.04
N ASP A 184 6.86 6.34 -7.97
CA ASP A 184 6.54 7.74 -7.75
C ASP A 184 5.02 7.98 -7.91
N PHE A 185 4.55 9.19 -7.59
CA PHE A 185 3.12 9.50 -7.66
C PHE A 185 2.56 9.60 -9.08
N THR A 186 3.43 9.62 -10.10
CA THR A 186 3.03 9.51 -11.51
C THR A 186 2.81 8.06 -11.95
N GLY A 187 3.14 7.10 -11.07
CA GLY A 187 3.07 5.67 -11.33
C GLY A 187 4.27 5.13 -12.09
N GLN A 188 5.39 5.85 -12.11
CA GLN A 188 6.64 5.33 -12.64
C GLN A 188 7.30 4.43 -11.61
N LEU A 189 7.60 3.19 -11.99
CA LEU A 189 8.33 2.23 -11.15
C LEU A 189 9.76 2.75 -10.93
N GLN A 190 10.18 2.85 -9.69
CA GLN A 190 11.51 3.25 -9.28
C GLN A 190 12.38 2.03 -9.01
N TRP A 191 11.86 1.07 -8.28
CA TRP A 191 12.49 -0.22 -8.00
C TRP A 191 11.46 -1.26 -7.58
N GLU A 192 11.86 -2.53 -7.62
CA GLU A 192 11.09 -3.66 -7.13
C GLU A 192 12.00 -4.65 -6.40
N THR A 193 11.42 -5.43 -5.50
CA THR A 193 12.12 -6.51 -4.78
C THR A 193 11.19 -7.71 -4.65
N ASP A 194 11.72 -8.88 -5.00
CA ASP A 194 11.07 -10.17 -4.80
C ASP A 194 11.68 -10.84 -3.54
N PHE A 195 10.83 -11.25 -2.61
CA PHE A 195 11.26 -11.90 -1.36
C PHE A 195 11.17 -13.43 -1.44
N GLY A 196 10.82 -13.97 -2.60
CA GLY A 196 10.54 -15.39 -2.80
C GLY A 196 9.15 -15.81 -2.31
N ASP A 197 8.83 -17.07 -2.56
CA ASP A 197 7.54 -17.64 -2.19
C ASP A 197 7.49 -17.94 -0.69
N MET A 198 6.46 -17.46 -0.02
CA MET A 198 6.18 -17.69 1.39
C MET A 198 5.01 -18.67 1.52
N ASP A 199 5.22 -19.76 2.24
CA ASP A 199 4.15 -20.71 2.56
C ASP A 199 3.25 -20.15 3.66
N VAL A 200 1.95 -20.07 3.40
CA VAL A 200 0.97 -19.61 4.39
C VAL A 200 0.13 -20.78 4.90
N PHE A 201 0.06 -20.94 6.20
CA PHE A 201 -0.70 -21.99 6.85
C PHE A 201 -2.20 -21.92 6.45
N LEU A 202 -2.75 -23.03 5.96
CA LEU A 202 -4.15 -23.17 5.54
C LEU A 202 -4.61 -22.13 4.47
N ASP A 203 -3.70 -21.66 3.64
CA ASP A 203 -4.00 -20.73 2.55
C ASP A 203 -4.75 -19.44 2.99
N PHE A 204 -4.53 -18.99 4.22
CA PHE A 204 -5.15 -17.73 4.70
C PHE A 204 -4.72 -16.51 3.91
N GLY A 205 -3.61 -16.61 3.17
CA GLY A 205 -3.03 -15.52 2.42
C GLY A 205 -2.10 -14.64 3.26
N GLU A 206 -1.30 -13.84 2.58
CA GLU A 206 -0.34 -12.93 3.18
C GLU A 206 -1.01 -11.60 3.49
N GLY A 207 -1.16 -11.26 4.77
CA GLY A 207 -1.93 -10.11 5.23
C GLY A 207 -1.11 -8.96 5.83
N SER A 208 0.22 -9.13 5.97
CA SER A 208 1.07 -8.10 6.57
C SER A 208 1.22 -6.89 5.66
N SER A 209 0.93 -5.70 6.18
CA SER A 209 1.22 -4.44 5.49
C SER A 209 2.62 -3.93 5.85
N PRO A 210 3.34 -3.28 4.92
CA PRO A 210 4.63 -2.69 5.22
C PRO A 210 4.50 -1.53 6.22
N ALA A 211 5.57 -1.29 6.97
CA ALA A 211 5.74 -0.14 7.85
C ALA A 211 7.00 0.62 7.42
N LEU A 212 6.94 1.95 7.49
CA LEU A 212 8.10 2.81 7.31
C LEU A 212 8.73 3.12 8.66
N HIS A 213 10.04 3.21 8.67
CA HIS A 213 10.84 3.63 9.82
C HIS A 213 11.97 4.53 9.31
N ASP A 214 12.15 5.65 9.99
CA ASP A 214 13.23 6.63 9.74
C ASP A 214 14.59 6.10 10.19
#